data_42795d2c6034b4895e2a09019a724c4e
#
_entry.id   42795d2c6034b4895e2a09019a724c4e
#
_cell.length_a   1.000
_cell.length_b   1.000
_cell.length_c   1.000
_cell.angle_alpha   90.00
_cell.angle_beta   90.00
_cell.angle_gamma   90.00
#
_symmetry.space_group_name_H-M   'P 1'
#
loop_
_entity.id
_entity.type
_entity.pdbx_description
1 polymer ?
#
loop_
_entity_poly.entity_id
_entity_poly.type
_entity_poly.pdbx_seq_one_letter_code
_entity_poly.pdbx_strand_id
1 'polypeptide(L)'
;MNEDTCGCNMTEVACKISVFDSEERKHYDTLRKELTETMSAEETPNGYTFSFPNDQTLLLKIAEWISMENRCCPFIKFSLNVSGDSESIRVELTGNEDVKKLLKEEFQL
;
A
#
# COMPACT_ATOMS: atom_id res chain seq x y z
N MET A 1 4.80 -12.16 19.59
CA MET A 1 4.68 -11.63 19.19
C MET A 1 4.51 -11.20 18.76
N ASN A 2 4.51 -11.09 18.83
CA ASN A 2 4.28 -10.39 18.46
C ASN A 2 3.88 -9.99 17.88
N GLU A 3 3.44 -9.98 17.90
CA GLU A 3 3.07 -9.41 17.41
C GLU A 3 2.89 -8.78 16.93
N ASP A 4 2.50 -8.84 16.99
CA ASP A 4 2.46 -8.04 16.39
C ASP A 4 2.94 -7.52 16.13
N THR A 5 3.18 -7.63 16.23
CA THR A 5 3.85 -7.09 15.96
C THR A 5 4.39 -6.78 15.57
N CYS A 6 3.91 -6.92 15.45
CA CYS A 6 4.69 -6.34 14.71
C CYS A 6 5.72 -5.82 15.24
N GLY A 7 6.47 -6.11 15.11
CA GLY A 7 7.57 -5.67 15.49
C GLY A 7 7.49 -4.40 16.01
N CYS A 8 6.98 -4.27 16.86
CA CYS A 8 6.89 -3.14 17.24
C CYS A 8 7.88 -2.45 17.89
N ASN A 9 8.91 -2.45 17.54
CA ASN A 9 9.93 -1.57 17.93
C ASN A 9 9.57 -0.19 17.43
N MET A 10 9.66 0.78 18.24
CA MET A 10 9.18 2.10 17.95
C MET A 10 9.97 2.79 16.87
N THR A 11 11.23 2.45 16.71
CA THR A 11 12.07 3.07 15.71
C THR A 11 12.02 2.34 14.39
N GLU A 12 11.37 1.21 14.35
CA GLU A 12 11.31 0.41 13.14
C GLU A 12 10.09 0.73 12.32
N VAL A 13 10.27 0.62 11.02
CA VAL A 13 9.20 0.74 10.07
C VAL A 13 8.52 -0.62 9.98
N ALA A 14 7.30 -0.71 10.50
CA ALA A 14 6.53 -1.95 10.46
C ALA A 14 5.05 -1.63 10.40
N CYS A 15 4.31 -2.39 9.60
CA CYS A 15 2.88 -2.20 9.47
C CYS A 15 2.17 -2.63 10.74
N LYS A 16 1.27 -1.79 11.23
CA LYS A 16 0.53 -2.04 12.46
C LYS A 16 -0.80 -2.68 12.13
N ILE A 17 -0.74 -3.89 11.67
CA ILE A 17 -1.94 -4.59 11.20
C ILE A 17 -2.98 -4.75 12.32
N SER A 18 -2.54 -4.66 13.58
CA SER A 18 -3.43 -4.77 14.72
C SER A 18 -4.41 -3.60 14.86
N VAL A 19 -4.25 -2.52 14.07
CA VAL A 19 -5.26 -1.44 14.06
C VAL A 19 -6.57 -1.88 13.43
N PHE A 20 -6.57 -3.02 12.72
CA PHE A 20 -7.78 -3.53 12.08
C PHE A 20 -8.43 -4.59 12.98
N ASP A 21 -9.78 -4.54 13.06
CA ASP A 21 -10.48 -5.66 13.67
C ASP A 21 -10.53 -6.81 12.65
N SER A 22 -11.13 -7.94 13.03
CA SER A 22 -11.07 -9.13 12.18
C SER A 22 -11.77 -8.95 10.85
N GLU A 23 -12.86 -8.18 10.82
CA GLU A 23 -13.58 -7.93 9.57
C GLU A 23 -12.83 -6.95 8.69
N GLU A 24 -12.29 -5.91 9.29
CA GLU A 24 -11.46 -4.96 8.56
C GLU A 24 -10.23 -5.65 7.98
N ARG A 25 -9.63 -6.56 8.74
CA ARG A 25 -8.48 -7.30 8.29
C ARG A 25 -8.78 -8.16 7.07
N LYS A 26 -9.93 -8.83 7.09
CA LYS A 26 -10.38 -9.61 5.94
C LYS A 26 -10.60 -8.74 4.72
N HIS A 27 -11.24 -7.61 4.90
CA HIS A 27 -11.53 -6.69 3.81
C HIS A 27 -10.22 -6.13 3.23
N TYR A 28 -9.29 -5.76 4.10
CA TYR A 28 -7.99 -5.28 3.71
C TYR A 28 -7.24 -6.33 2.87
N ASP A 29 -7.23 -7.57 3.34
CA ASP A 29 -6.54 -8.65 2.62
C ASP A 29 -7.16 -8.89 1.25
N THR A 30 -8.49 -8.81 1.16
CA THR A 30 -9.20 -8.98 -0.11
C THR A 30 -8.88 -7.85 -1.09
N LEU A 31 -8.92 -6.61 -0.61
CA LEU A 31 -8.58 -5.45 -1.44
C LEU A 31 -7.16 -5.55 -1.95
N ARG A 32 -6.23 -5.85 -1.07
CA ARG A 32 -4.84 -5.94 -1.43
C ARG A 32 -4.60 -7.01 -2.49
N LYS A 33 -5.24 -8.17 -2.32
CA LYS A 33 -5.12 -9.24 -3.27
C LYS A 33 -5.66 -8.84 -4.65
N GLU A 34 -6.86 -8.24 -4.67
CA GLU A 34 -7.46 -7.81 -5.93
C GLU A 34 -6.60 -6.80 -6.65
N LEU A 35 -6.07 -5.84 -5.91
CA LEU A 35 -5.27 -4.78 -6.51
C LEU A 35 -3.94 -5.29 -7.01
N THR A 36 -3.27 -6.16 -6.25
CA THR A 36 -1.97 -6.67 -6.69
C THR A 36 -2.08 -7.55 -7.92
N GLU A 37 -3.24 -8.15 -8.17
CA GLU A 37 -3.46 -8.96 -9.36
C GLU A 37 -3.50 -8.13 -10.64
N THR A 38 -3.83 -6.84 -10.53
CA THR A 38 -3.94 -5.96 -11.70
C THR A 38 -2.83 -4.92 -11.79
N MET A 39 -1.95 -4.92 -10.80
CA MET A 39 -0.96 -3.87 -10.62
C MET A 39 0.33 -4.19 -11.34
N SER A 40 1.00 -3.15 -11.85
CA SER A 40 2.41 -3.25 -12.21
C SER A 40 3.18 -2.30 -11.30
N ALA A 41 4.42 -2.66 -10.99
CA ALA A 41 5.23 -1.89 -10.05
C ALA A 41 6.54 -1.50 -10.70
N GLU A 42 6.98 -0.28 -10.41
CA GLU A 42 8.23 0.25 -10.92
C GLU A 42 9.00 0.88 -9.78
N GLU A 43 10.27 0.56 -9.65
CA GLU A 43 11.09 1.11 -8.60
C GLU A 43 11.43 2.56 -8.88
N THR A 44 11.42 3.40 -7.83
CA THR A 44 11.84 4.79 -7.90
C THR A 44 12.93 5.01 -6.85
N PRO A 45 13.64 6.13 -6.87
CA PRO A 45 14.72 6.35 -5.89
C PRO A 45 14.26 6.23 -4.44
N ASN A 46 13.05 6.71 -4.13
CA ASN A 46 12.56 6.74 -2.76
C ASN A 46 11.42 5.79 -2.48
N GLY A 47 11.14 4.85 -3.39
CA GLY A 47 10.05 3.91 -3.19
C GLY A 47 9.65 3.20 -4.46
N TYR A 48 8.35 3.18 -4.72
CA TYR A 48 7.79 2.48 -5.87
C TYR A 48 6.60 3.21 -6.43
N THR A 49 6.36 3.04 -7.72
CA THR A 49 5.14 3.52 -8.36
C THR A 49 4.33 2.30 -8.79
N PHE A 50 3.10 2.22 -8.32
CA PHE A 50 2.17 1.17 -8.72
C PHE A 50 1.23 1.74 -9.76
N SER A 51 1.06 1.01 -10.86
CA SER A 51 0.16 1.43 -11.94
C SER A 51 -0.96 0.42 -12.09
N PHE A 52 -2.17 0.93 -12.28
CA PHE A 52 -3.38 0.13 -12.40
C PHE A 52 -4.13 0.59 -13.65
N PRO A 53 -4.95 -0.27 -14.26
CA PRO A 53 -5.83 0.18 -15.35
C PRO A 53 -6.73 1.32 -14.89
N ASN A 54 -6.98 2.28 -15.78
CA ASN A 54 -7.84 3.43 -15.46
C ASN A 54 -9.31 3.01 -15.52
N ASP A 55 -9.78 2.44 -14.43
CA ASP A 55 -11.12 1.90 -14.28
C ASP A 55 -11.73 2.52 -13.04
N GLN A 56 -12.96 3.02 -13.15
CA GLN A 56 -13.62 3.72 -12.06
C GLN A 56 -13.78 2.83 -10.81
N THR A 57 -14.11 1.57 -11.02
CA THR A 57 -14.26 0.64 -9.91
C THR A 57 -12.93 0.41 -9.20
N LEU A 58 -11.85 0.28 -9.97
CA LEU A 58 -10.52 0.14 -9.40
C LEU A 58 -10.10 1.39 -8.65
N LEU A 59 -10.43 2.57 -9.19
CA LEU A 59 -10.09 3.83 -8.53
C LEU A 59 -10.69 3.88 -7.12
N LEU A 60 -11.93 3.48 -6.98
CA LEU A 60 -12.57 3.49 -5.66
C LEU A 60 -11.90 2.49 -4.72
N LYS A 61 -11.54 1.32 -5.23
CA LYS A 61 -10.85 0.31 -4.42
C LYS A 61 -9.45 0.77 -4.02
N ILE A 62 -8.75 1.44 -4.93
CA ILE A 62 -7.42 2.00 -4.65
C ILE A 62 -7.50 3.02 -3.53
N ALA A 63 -8.48 3.92 -3.61
CA ALA A 63 -8.66 4.94 -2.59
C ALA A 63 -8.95 4.32 -1.23
N GLU A 64 -9.79 3.30 -1.19
CA GLU A 64 -10.10 2.61 0.05
C GLU A 64 -8.85 1.90 0.59
N TRP A 65 -8.10 1.25 -0.27
CA TRP A 65 -6.87 0.56 0.12
C TRP A 65 -5.85 1.55 0.71
N ILE A 66 -5.68 2.71 0.06
CA ILE A 66 -4.76 3.74 0.57
C ILE A 66 -5.21 4.19 1.96
N SER A 67 -6.52 4.38 2.14
CA SER A 67 -7.07 4.77 3.44
C SER A 67 -6.72 3.76 4.52
N MET A 68 -6.81 2.47 4.22
CA MET A 68 -6.49 1.42 5.18
C MET A 68 -4.98 1.33 5.42
N GLU A 69 -4.19 1.41 4.35
CA GLU A 69 -2.73 1.39 4.49
C GLU A 69 -2.24 2.56 5.33
N ASN A 70 -2.86 3.71 5.17
CA ASN A 70 -2.49 4.88 5.94
C ASN A 70 -2.70 4.67 7.44
N ARG A 71 -3.65 3.83 7.80
CA ARG A 71 -3.90 3.50 9.21
C ARG A 71 -2.83 2.56 9.76
N CYS A 72 -2.45 1.54 8.99
CA CYS A 72 -1.50 0.55 9.49
C CYS A 72 -0.04 0.91 9.19
N CYS A 73 0.20 1.73 8.16
CA CYS A 73 1.55 2.10 7.76
C CYS A 73 1.66 3.62 7.61
N PRO A 74 1.54 4.37 8.72
CA PRO A 74 1.46 5.84 8.64
C PRO A 74 2.76 6.50 8.18
N PHE A 75 3.85 5.76 8.10
CA PHE A 75 5.15 6.29 7.67
C PHE A 75 5.31 6.26 6.15
N ILE A 76 4.38 5.68 5.40
CA ILE A 76 4.44 5.68 3.95
C ILE A 76 3.71 6.91 3.43
N LYS A 77 4.34 7.63 2.52
CA LYS A 77 3.70 8.75 1.83
C LYS A 77 3.07 8.22 0.55
N PHE A 78 1.78 8.46 0.39
CA PHE A 78 1.04 8.05 -0.80
C PHE A 78 0.73 9.25 -1.67
N SER A 79 0.90 9.09 -2.98
CA SER A 79 0.49 10.11 -3.94
C SER A 79 -0.35 9.41 -5.01
N LEU A 80 -1.61 9.80 -5.11
CA LEU A 80 -2.54 9.20 -6.07
C LEU A 80 -2.67 10.12 -7.27
N ASN A 81 -2.37 9.62 -8.46
CA ASN A 81 -2.40 10.38 -9.68
C ASN A 81 -3.44 9.80 -10.63
N VAL A 82 -4.45 10.59 -10.95
CA VAL A 82 -5.57 10.19 -11.80
C VAL A 82 -5.78 11.24 -12.86
N SER A 83 -5.92 10.79 -14.10
CA SER A 83 -6.26 11.67 -15.20
C SER A 83 -7.21 10.93 -16.13
N GLY A 84 -8.30 11.58 -16.54
CA GLY A 84 -9.32 10.94 -17.36
C GLY A 84 -8.83 10.53 -18.73
N ASP A 85 -7.74 11.15 -19.21
CA ASP A 85 -7.19 10.82 -20.53
C ASP A 85 -5.92 9.97 -20.44
N SER A 86 -5.63 9.44 -19.26
CA SER A 86 -4.51 8.52 -19.07
C SER A 86 -5.02 7.08 -19.09
N GLU A 87 -4.18 6.16 -19.57
CA GLU A 87 -4.53 4.75 -19.58
C GLU A 87 -4.36 4.10 -18.22
N SER A 88 -3.70 4.76 -17.29
CA SER A 88 -3.44 4.16 -16.00
C SER A 88 -3.63 5.13 -14.85
N ILE A 89 -3.97 4.55 -13.69
CA ILE A 89 -3.98 5.25 -12.42
C ILE A 89 -2.66 4.91 -11.75
N ARG A 90 -1.98 5.90 -11.19
CA ARG A 90 -0.68 5.68 -10.55
C ARG A 90 -0.73 6.04 -9.09
N VAL A 91 -0.08 5.20 -8.28
CA VAL A 91 0.07 5.45 -6.86
C VAL A 91 1.55 5.40 -6.54
N GLU A 92 2.09 6.50 -6.04
CA GLU A 92 3.49 6.53 -5.61
C GLU A 92 3.54 6.29 -4.12
N LEU A 93 4.39 5.35 -3.71
CA LEU A 93 4.61 5.04 -2.31
C LEU A 93 6.07 5.37 -2.02
N THR A 94 6.29 6.33 -1.13
CA THR A 94 7.65 6.80 -0.84
C THR A 94 7.90 6.88 0.64
N GLY A 95 9.19 6.90 1.00
CA GLY A 95 9.64 7.03 2.36
C GLY A 95 11.16 6.90 2.43
N ASN A 96 11.68 6.65 3.63
CA ASN A 96 13.12 6.47 3.78
C ASN A 96 13.52 5.06 3.32
N GLU A 97 14.79 4.71 3.48
CA GLU A 97 15.29 3.42 3.03
C GLU A 97 14.59 2.24 3.68
N ASP A 98 14.25 2.38 4.96
CA ASP A 98 13.55 1.31 5.67
C ASP A 98 12.14 1.11 5.12
N VAL A 99 11.48 2.20 4.75
CA VAL A 99 10.16 2.13 4.14
C VAL A 99 10.25 1.44 2.79
N LYS A 100 11.24 1.81 1.99
CA LYS A 100 11.42 1.19 0.67
C LYS A 100 11.68 -0.30 0.79
N LYS A 101 12.49 -0.70 1.77
CA LYS A 101 12.78 -2.09 2.03
C LYS A 101 11.52 -2.86 2.45
N LEU A 102 10.72 -2.25 3.31
CA LEU A 102 9.47 -2.85 3.74
C LEU A 102 8.54 -3.07 2.55
N LEU A 103 8.42 -2.08 1.66
CA LEU A 103 7.57 -2.18 0.49
C LEU A 103 8.03 -3.33 -0.42
N LYS A 104 9.33 -3.46 -0.60
CA LYS A 104 9.87 -4.52 -1.41
C LYS A 104 9.48 -5.89 -0.86
N GLU A 105 9.58 -6.06 0.45
CA GLU A 105 9.26 -7.32 1.10
C GLU A 105 7.77 -7.61 1.09
N GLU A 106 6.97 -6.59 1.40
CA GLU A 106 5.52 -6.76 1.51
C GLU A 106 4.85 -7.09 0.19
N PHE A 107 5.34 -6.48 -0.89
CA PHE A 107 4.74 -6.67 -2.20
C PHE A 107 5.57 -7.58 -3.09
N GLN A 108 6.65 -8.16 -2.55
CA GLN A 108 7.50 -9.11 -3.26
C GLN A 108 8.04 -8.51 -4.57
N LEU A 109 8.61 -7.34 -4.46
CA LEU A 109 9.10 -6.58 -5.62
C LEU A 109 10.57 -6.86 -5.96
#